data_5bff5f8aa1a3dad65c239a63d799ec84
#
_entry.id   5bff5f8aa1a3dad65c239a63d799ec84
#
_cell.length_a   1.000
_cell.length_b   1.000
_cell.length_c   1.000
_cell.angle_alpha   90.00
_cell.angle_beta   90.00
_cell.angle_gamma   90.00
#
_symmetry.space_group_name_H-M   'P 1'
#
loop_
_entity.id
_entity.type
_entity.pdbx_description
1 polymer ?
#
loop_
_entity_poly.entity_id
_entity_poly.type
_entity_poly.pdbx_seq_one_letter_code
_entity_poly.pdbx_strand_id
1 'polypeptide(L)'
;MDDYLASLDIVVDIISANDANISRIAQMTQKTNQFNLRTQRYTEEDLKLKLKNGSHIYCANVKDKFGDNGITIACIVEEQNNTLFLDSYLLSCRILGREIEKITLLSIIKHLQSQTGKEVKAEYIPSKKNAMTKDFLEKVGFTIDSEDPEGIKKYSFNSDLEIEIKDYYTINFK
;
A
#
# COMPACT_ATOMS: atom_id res chain seq x y z
N MET A 1 7.21 -7.66 21.59
CA MET A 1 7.10 -7.21 20.17
C MET A 1 7.34 -5.70 20.04
N ASP A 2 6.59 -4.89 20.79
CA ASP A 2 6.72 -3.42 20.71
C ASP A 2 8.11 -2.90 21.06
N ASP A 3 8.74 -3.43 22.10
CA ASP A 3 10.11 -3.03 22.51
C ASP A 3 11.13 -3.32 21.42
N TYR A 4 10.99 -4.44 20.71
CA TYR A 4 11.86 -4.77 19.59
C TYR A 4 11.64 -3.81 18.43
N LEU A 5 10.37 -3.56 18.04
CA LEU A 5 10.05 -2.65 16.96
C LEU A 5 10.51 -1.22 17.28
N ALA A 6 10.28 -0.77 18.50
CA ALA A 6 10.76 0.54 18.96
C ALA A 6 12.29 0.67 18.85
N SER A 7 13.02 -0.43 19.06
CA SER A 7 14.49 -0.44 18.98
C SER A 7 15.03 -0.36 17.54
N LEU A 8 14.18 -0.50 16.54
CA LEU A 8 14.60 -0.51 15.14
C LEU A 8 14.75 0.87 14.51
N ASP A 9 14.21 1.91 15.13
CA ASP A 9 14.21 3.29 14.58
C ASP A 9 13.71 3.34 13.14
N ILE A 10 12.53 2.76 12.90
CA ILE A 10 11.99 2.60 11.57
C ILE A 10 11.55 3.96 10.99
N VAL A 11 12.06 4.28 9.80
CA VAL A 11 11.69 5.45 9.02
C VAL A 11 11.11 5.00 7.68
N VAL A 12 9.91 5.46 7.38
CA VAL A 12 9.23 5.20 6.10
C VAL A 12 9.09 6.53 5.36
N ASP A 13 9.80 6.67 4.25
CA ASP A 13 9.68 7.81 3.36
C ASP A 13 8.73 7.46 2.22
N ILE A 14 7.55 8.06 2.21
CA ILE A 14 6.53 7.87 1.17
C ILE A 14 6.75 8.93 0.10
N ILE A 15 6.95 8.50 -1.13
CA ILE A 15 7.38 9.34 -2.26
C ILE A 15 6.41 9.15 -3.41
N SER A 16 5.90 10.25 -3.96
CA SER A 16 5.10 10.22 -5.19
C SER A 16 5.93 9.70 -6.36
N ALA A 17 5.29 8.95 -7.26
CA ALA A 17 5.95 8.47 -8.46
C ALA A 17 6.50 9.63 -9.29
N ASN A 18 7.72 9.47 -9.77
CA ASN A 18 8.44 10.44 -10.59
C ASN A 18 9.37 9.70 -11.56
N ASP A 19 10.09 10.44 -12.38
CA ASP A 19 10.98 9.86 -13.38
C ASP A 19 12.12 9.02 -12.77
N ALA A 20 12.51 9.30 -11.53
CA ALA A 20 13.59 8.58 -10.86
C ALA A 20 13.14 7.23 -10.26
N ASN A 21 11.86 7.08 -9.87
CA ASN A 21 11.38 5.89 -9.15
C ASN A 21 10.38 5.04 -9.95
N ILE A 22 9.79 5.56 -11.04
CA ILE A 22 8.70 4.88 -11.75
C ILE A 22 9.12 3.53 -12.35
N SER A 23 10.37 3.42 -12.81
CA SER A 23 10.93 2.18 -13.33
C SER A 23 10.96 1.10 -12.23
N ARG A 24 11.37 1.45 -11.02
CA ARG A 24 11.40 0.55 -9.86
C ARG A 24 9.99 0.12 -9.46
N ILE A 25 9.02 1.04 -9.46
CA ILE A 25 7.63 0.73 -9.15
C ILE A 25 7.08 -0.27 -10.15
N ALA A 26 7.27 -0.04 -11.46
CA ALA A 26 6.86 -0.97 -12.51
C ALA A 26 7.47 -2.36 -12.31
N GLN A 27 8.78 -2.42 -12.04
CA GLN A 27 9.48 -3.68 -11.77
C GLN A 27 8.86 -4.42 -10.57
N MET A 28 8.53 -3.72 -9.51
CA MET A 28 7.89 -4.31 -8.33
C MET A 28 6.54 -4.93 -8.67
N THR A 29 5.71 -4.27 -9.50
CA THR A 29 4.42 -4.85 -9.91
C THR A 29 4.59 -6.17 -10.67
N GLN A 30 5.67 -6.32 -11.40
CA GLN A 30 5.94 -7.50 -12.22
C GLN A 30 6.57 -8.66 -11.42
N LYS A 31 7.32 -8.35 -10.37
CA LYS A 31 8.11 -9.35 -9.61
C LYS A 31 7.53 -9.71 -8.25
N THR A 32 6.62 -8.93 -7.68
CA THR A 32 6.08 -9.17 -6.35
C THR A 32 4.83 -10.04 -6.43
N ASN A 33 4.88 -11.22 -5.81
CA ASN A 33 3.83 -12.22 -5.88
C ASN A 33 3.17 -12.50 -4.54
N GLN A 34 3.92 -12.50 -3.44
CA GLN A 34 3.43 -12.94 -2.13
C GLN A 34 2.63 -11.83 -1.44
N PHE A 35 3.24 -10.69 -1.20
CA PHE A 35 2.51 -9.56 -0.64
C PHE A 35 2.02 -8.66 -1.76
N ASN A 36 0.93 -9.04 -2.37
CA ASN A 36 0.28 -8.32 -3.47
C ASN A 36 -1.22 -8.62 -3.45
N LEU A 37 -2.05 -7.60 -3.29
CA LEU A 37 -3.50 -7.76 -3.10
C LEU A 37 -4.23 -8.27 -4.33
N ARG A 38 -3.82 -7.85 -5.52
CA ARG A 38 -4.54 -8.14 -6.78
C ARG A 38 -3.65 -8.71 -7.88
N THR A 39 -2.36 -8.65 -7.72
CA THR A 39 -1.35 -9.14 -8.69
C THR A 39 -1.51 -8.50 -10.08
N GLN A 40 -1.81 -7.23 -10.13
CA GLN A 40 -1.82 -6.47 -11.39
C GLN A 40 -0.39 -6.15 -11.80
N ARG A 41 -0.07 -6.33 -13.09
CA ARG A 41 1.26 -6.13 -13.65
C ARG A 41 1.25 -4.91 -14.57
N TYR A 42 2.18 -4.00 -14.37
CA TYR A 42 2.26 -2.75 -15.14
C TYR A 42 3.66 -2.54 -15.69
N THR A 43 3.72 -2.02 -16.91
CA THR A 43 4.94 -1.46 -17.47
C THR A 43 5.12 -0.03 -16.97
N GLU A 44 6.29 0.53 -17.18
CA GLU A 44 6.56 1.95 -16.89
C GLU A 44 5.61 2.89 -17.65
N GLU A 45 5.32 2.56 -18.90
CA GLU A 45 4.39 3.32 -19.74
C GLU A 45 2.94 3.25 -19.23
N ASP A 46 2.50 2.08 -18.75
CA ASP A 46 1.20 1.93 -18.12
C ASP A 46 1.06 2.84 -16.91
N LEU A 47 2.09 2.92 -16.08
CA LEU A 47 2.09 3.78 -14.89
C LEU A 47 2.08 5.26 -15.25
N LYS A 48 2.83 5.66 -16.28
CA LYS A 48 2.82 7.04 -16.80
C LYS A 48 1.42 7.43 -17.29
N LEU A 49 0.75 6.51 -17.97
CA LEU A 49 -0.63 6.73 -18.43
C LEU A 49 -1.60 6.85 -17.27
N LYS A 50 -1.47 6.01 -16.24
CA LYS A 50 -2.27 6.12 -15.02
C LYS A 50 -2.10 7.47 -14.34
N LEU A 51 -0.87 7.95 -14.20
CA LEU A 51 -0.59 9.29 -13.65
C LEU A 51 -1.25 10.39 -14.47
N LYS A 52 -1.15 10.32 -15.78
CA LYS A 52 -1.79 11.28 -16.69
C LYS A 52 -3.31 11.30 -16.54
N ASN A 53 -3.91 10.15 -16.22
CA ASN A 53 -5.35 9.99 -16.02
C ASN A 53 -5.80 10.28 -14.58
N GLY A 54 -4.93 10.81 -13.73
CA GLY A 54 -5.27 11.25 -12.38
C GLY A 54 -5.07 10.21 -11.28
N SER A 55 -4.45 9.08 -11.57
CA SER A 55 -4.11 8.09 -10.52
C SER A 55 -3.03 8.64 -9.60
N HIS A 56 -3.09 8.21 -8.33
CA HIS A 56 -2.07 8.50 -7.32
C HIS A 56 -1.16 7.29 -7.18
N ILE A 57 0.12 7.46 -7.45
CA ILE A 57 1.10 6.38 -7.37
C ILE A 57 2.20 6.78 -6.39
N TYR A 58 2.42 5.93 -5.40
CA TYR A 58 3.44 6.11 -4.37
C TYR A 58 4.37 4.92 -4.31
N CYS A 59 5.60 5.19 -3.91
CA CYS A 59 6.49 4.17 -3.38
C CYS A 59 6.93 4.57 -1.99
N ALA A 60 7.49 3.62 -1.25
CA ALA A 60 8.07 3.93 0.04
C ALA A 60 9.46 3.33 0.18
N ASN A 61 10.38 4.15 0.68
CA ASN A 61 11.71 3.75 1.08
C ASN A 61 11.70 3.50 2.58
N VAL A 62 12.17 2.34 2.99
CA VAL A 62 12.16 1.93 4.40
C VAL A 62 13.60 1.82 4.90
N LYS A 63 13.87 2.51 6.01
CA LYS A 63 15.16 2.48 6.72
C LYS A 63 14.93 2.03 8.14
N ASP A 64 15.92 1.37 8.69
CA ASP A 64 15.97 1.03 10.10
C ASP A 64 17.43 1.17 10.62
N LYS A 65 17.66 0.86 11.90
CA LYS A 65 18.99 0.96 12.50
C LYS A 65 20.06 0.08 11.83
N PHE A 66 19.65 -0.92 11.06
CA PHE A 66 20.58 -1.81 10.36
C PHE A 66 20.90 -1.34 8.94
N GLY A 67 20.19 -0.35 8.43
CA GLY A 67 20.46 0.25 7.12
C GLY A 67 19.24 0.64 6.32
N ASP A 68 19.50 1.02 5.08
CA ASP A 68 18.50 1.41 4.12
C ASP A 68 18.08 0.20 3.27
N ASN A 69 16.80 -0.17 3.36
CA ASN A 69 16.24 -1.27 2.56
C ASN A 69 15.83 -0.85 1.13
N GLY A 70 15.91 0.44 0.82
CA GLY A 70 15.51 0.98 -0.46
C GLY A 70 14.00 1.04 -0.64
N ILE A 71 13.58 1.19 -1.89
CA ILE A 71 12.15 1.18 -2.26
C ILE A 71 11.63 -0.25 -2.19
N THR A 72 10.74 -0.49 -1.23
CA THR A 72 10.22 -1.82 -0.91
C THR A 72 8.70 -1.89 -0.86
N ILE A 73 8.02 -0.77 -1.03
CA ILE A 73 6.55 -0.67 -1.05
C ILE A 73 6.12 0.10 -2.29
N ALA A 74 5.06 -0.35 -2.94
CA ALA A 74 4.38 0.38 -4.00
C ALA A 74 2.87 0.39 -3.76
N CYS A 75 2.25 1.54 -4.03
CA CYS A 75 0.82 1.76 -3.85
C CYS A 75 0.27 2.54 -5.04
N ILE A 76 -0.78 2.01 -5.66
CA ILE A 76 -1.46 2.64 -6.78
C ILE A 76 -2.93 2.83 -6.40
N VAL A 77 -3.40 4.07 -6.43
CA VAL A 77 -4.79 4.44 -6.13
C VAL A 77 -5.38 5.16 -7.32
N GLU A 78 -6.44 4.60 -7.87
CA GLU A 78 -7.20 5.23 -8.96
C GLU A 78 -8.24 6.18 -8.37
N GLU A 79 -8.31 7.39 -8.88
CA GLU A 79 -9.34 8.35 -8.51
C GLU A 79 -10.52 8.23 -9.46
N GLN A 80 -11.64 7.77 -8.95
CA GLN A 80 -12.91 7.68 -9.64
C GLN A 80 -13.82 8.83 -9.18
N ASN A 81 -15.00 9.03 -9.79
CA ASN A 81 -15.84 10.20 -9.54
C ASN A 81 -16.05 10.51 -8.05
N ASN A 82 -16.49 9.54 -7.26
CA ASN A 82 -16.76 9.72 -5.83
C ASN A 82 -15.91 8.81 -4.94
N THR A 83 -15.01 8.02 -5.50
CA THR A 83 -14.23 7.04 -4.76
C THR A 83 -12.77 7.06 -5.15
N LEU A 84 -11.95 6.64 -4.19
CA LEU A 84 -10.56 6.26 -4.40
C LEU A 84 -10.51 4.73 -4.40
N PHE A 85 -10.00 4.13 -5.46
CA PHE A 85 -9.89 2.68 -5.57
C PHE A 85 -8.43 2.25 -5.42
N LEU A 86 -8.16 1.41 -4.42
CA LEU A 86 -6.84 0.83 -4.21
C LEU A 86 -6.57 -0.25 -5.25
N ASP A 87 -5.95 0.16 -6.36
CA ASP A 87 -5.63 -0.75 -7.47
C ASP A 87 -4.56 -1.76 -7.11
N SER A 88 -3.48 -1.30 -6.49
CA SER A 88 -2.35 -2.14 -6.12
C SER A 88 -1.73 -1.68 -4.81
N TYR A 89 -1.44 -2.64 -3.94
CA TYR A 89 -0.59 -2.46 -2.78
C TYR A 89 0.29 -3.69 -2.62
N LEU A 90 1.58 -3.49 -2.67
CA LEU A 90 2.54 -4.58 -2.68
C LEU A 90 3.83 -4.22 -1.94
N LEU A 91 4.44 -5.23 -1.33
CA LEU A 91 5.65 -5.08 -0.55
C LEU A 91 6.67 -6.17 -0.90
N SER A 92 7.94 -5.78 -0.86
CA SER A 92 9.04 -6.72 -0.86
C SER A 92 9.04 -7.56 0.43
N CYS A 93 9.30 -8.86 0.33
CA CYS A 93 9.36 -9.76 1.48
C CYS A 93 10.42 -9.35 2.52
N ARG A 94 11.41 -8.54 2.14
CA ARG A 94 12.51 -8.09 3.02
C ARG A 94 12.04 -7.31 4.24
N ILE A 95 10.89 -6.65 4.17
CA ILE A 95 10.41 -5.76 5.21
C ILE A 95 9.18 -6.27 5.96
N LEU A 96 8.70 -7.47 5.64
CA LEU A 96 7.51 -8.04 6.28
C LEU A 96 7.70 -8.30 7.79
N GLY A 97 6.59 -8.25 8.53
CA GLY A 97 6.58 -8.58 9.96
C GLY A 97 6.96 -7.44 10.89
N ARG A 98 7.06 -6.21 10.39
CA ARG A 98 7.39 -5.00 11.18
C ARG A 98 6.21 -4.03 11.31
N GLU A 99 5.00 -4.46 10.95
CA GLU A 99 3.78 -3.65 10.88
C GLU A 99 3.86 -2.46 9.89
N ILE A 100 4.94 -2.37 9.13
CA ILE A 100 5.18 -1.31 8.14
C ILE A 100 4.11 -1.34 7.06
N GLU A 101 3.70 -2.54 6.66
CA GLU A 101 2.67 -2.77 5.67
C GLU A 101 1.35 -2.09 6.03
N LYS A 102 0.95 -2.16 7.29
CA LYS A 102 -0.28 -1.57 7.80
C LYS A 102 -0.17 -0.05 7.92
N ILE A 103 0.85 0.43 8.62
CA ILE A 103 1.00 1.87 8.88
C ILE A 103 1.22 2.69 7.62
N THR A 104 1.94 2.13 6.64
CA THR A 104 2.19 2.83 5.36
C THR A 104 0.90 2.99 4.57
N LEU A 105 0.11 1.91 4.43
CA LEU A 105 -1.17 1.99 3.72
C LEU A 105 -2.12 2.97 4.39
N LEU A 106 -2.22 2.91 5.72
CA LEU A 106 -3.07 3.83 6.48
C LEU A 106 -2.66 5.29 6.30
N SER A 107 -1.37 5.56 6.32
CA SER A 107 -0.85 6.92 6.12
C SER A 107 -1.21 7.44 4.73
N ILE A 108 -1.08 6.62 3.68
CA ILE A 108 -1.44 6.99 2.32
C ILE A 108 -2.95 7.25 2.20
N ILE A 109 -3.78 6.34 2.75
CA ILE A 109 -5.25 6.48 2.71
C ILE A 109 -5.68 7.77 3.41
N LYS A 110 -5.19 8.02 4.62
CA LYS A 110 -5.54 9.23 5.37
C LYS A 110 -5.10 10.50 4.66
N HIS A 111 -3.91 10.47 4.07
CA HIS A 111 -3.41 11.59 3.28
C HIS A 111 -4.32 11.89 2.09
N LEU A 112 -4.70 10.89 1.30
CA LEU A 112 -5.58 11.05 0.15
C LEU A 112 -6.99 11.48 0.55
N GLN A 113 -7.53 10.92 1.63
CA GLN A 113 -8.85 11.34 2.13
C GLN A 113 -8.85 12.79 2.62
N SER A 114 -7.77 13.24 3.25
CA SER A 114 -7.65 14.64 3.68
C SER A 114 -7.67 15.62 2.51
N GLN A 115 -7.18 15.19 1.35
CA GLN A 115 -7.12 16.01 0.14
C GLN A 115 -8.39 15.95 -0.70
N THR A 116 -9.06 14.81 -0.75
CA THR A 116 -10.16 14.56 -1.69
C THR A 116 -11.53 14.47 -1.03
N GLY A 117 -11.60 14.09 0.24
CA GLY A 117 -12.87 13.78 0.92
C GLY A 117 -13.57 12.53 0.39
N LYS A 118 -12.94 11.75 -0.47
CA LYS A 118 -13.56 10.60 -1.13
C LYS A 118 -13.48 9.34 -0.29
N GLU A 119 -14.48 8.47 -0.46
CA GLU A 119 -14.49 7.13 0.12
C GLU A 119 -13.43 6.24 -0.54
N VAL A 120 -12.81 5.37 0.25
CA VAL A 120 -11.80 4.43 -0.25
C VAL A 120 -12.39 3.03 -0.38
N LYS A 121 -12.24 2.46 -1.56
CA LYS A 121 -12.61 1.08 -1.89
C LYS A 121 -11.37 0.28 -2.22
N ALA A 122 -11.44 -1.02 -1.97
CA ALA A 122 -10.36 -1.94 -2.29
C ALA A 122 -10.90 -3.31 -2.70
N GLU A 123 -10.00 -4.14 -3.22
CA GLU A 123 -10.33 -5.50 -3.65
C GLU A 123 -9.16 -6.42 -3.37
N TYR A 124 -9.48 -7.64 -2.94
CA TYR A 124 -8.52 -8.74 -2.87
C TYR A 124 -8.87 -9.78 -3.93
N ILE A 125 -7.91 -10.11 -4.77
CA ILE A 125 -8.05 -11.17 -5.78
C ILE A 125 -7.05 -12.28 -5.41
N PRO A 126 -7.52 -13.49 -5.05
CA PRO A 126 -6.63 -14.58 -4.71
C PRO A 126 -5.79 -15.03 -5.91
N SER A 127 -4.54 -15.35 -5.65
CA SER A 127 -3.63 -15.99 -6.59
C SER A 127 -2.99 -17.23 -5.94
N LYS A 128 -2.21 -17.99 -6.71
CA LYS A 128 -1.50 -19.15 -6.16
C LYS A 128 -0.45 -18.78 -5.10
N LYS A 129 -0.05 -17.50 -5.00
CA LYS A 129 1.09 -17.08 -4.17
C LYS A 129 0.77 -16.01 -3.14
N ASN A 130 -0.41 -15.35 -3.18
CA ASN A 130 -0.71 -14.19 -2.35
C ASN A 130 -1.60 -14.46 -1.13
N ALA A 131 -1.70 -15.72 -0.70
CA ALA A 131 -2.56 -16.09 0.43
C ALA A 131 -2.27 -15.29 1.71
N MET A 132 -1.04 -14.81 1.91
CA MET A 132 -0.67 -14.00 3.08
C MET A 132 -1.41 -12.65 3.14
N THR A 133 -1.95 -12.15 2.04
CA THR A 133 -2.69 -10.89 1.99
C THR A 133 -4.21 -11.07 2.11
N LYS A 134 -4.68 -12.31 2.25
CA LYS A 134 -6.11 -12.64 2.28
C LYS A 134 -6.91 -11.84 3.31
N ASP A 135 -6.35 -11.63 4.51
CA ASP A 135 -7.02 -10.95 5.61
C ASP A 135 -6.36 -9.60 5.95
N PHE A 136 -5.45 -9.14 5.11
CA PHE A 136 -4.67 -7.94 5.38
C PHE A 136 -5.56 -6.67 5.44
N LEU A 137 -6.47 -6.50 4.49
CA LEU A 137 -7.32 -5.31 4.45
C LEU A 137 -8.25 -5.20 5.66
N GLU A 138 -8.75 -6.30 6.18
CA GLU A 138 -9.55 -6.28 7.41
C GLU A 138 -8.71 -5.81 8.61
N LYS A 139 -7.45 -6.23 8.68
CA LYS A 139 -6.51 -5.79 9.74
C LYS A 139 -6.18 -4.30 9.64
N VAL A 140 -6.26 -3.74 8.44
CA VAL A 140 -6.01 -2.31 8.21
C VAL A 140 -7.22 -1.44 8.59
N GLY A 141 -8.42 -2.01 8.62
CA GLY A 141 -9.64 -1.30 8.96
C GLY A 141 -10.67 -1.22 7.83
N PHE A 142 -10.49 -2.04 6.80
CA PHE A 142 -11.51 -2.22 5.76
C PHE A 142 -12.58 -3.20 6.21
N THR A 143 -13.80 -2.97 5.76
CA THR A 143 -14.94 -3.87 5.94
C THR A 143 -15.25 -4.58 4.64
N ILE A 144 -15.53 -5.88 4.70
CA ILE A 144 -15.92 -6.67 3.53
C ILE A 144 -17.33 -6.26 3.11
N ASP A 145 -17.48 -5.81 1.86
CA ASP A 145 -18.78 -5.54 1.25
C ASP A 145 -19.35 -6.78 0.56
N SER A 146 -18.49 -7.57 -0.07
CA SER A 146 -18.88 -8.82 -0.73
C SER A 146 -17.70 -9.78 -0.86
N GLU A 147 -18.02 -11.06 -0.95
CA GLU A 147 -17.07 -12.13 -1.28
C GLU A 147 -17.76 -13.08 -2.26
N ASP A 148 -17.13 -13.34 -3.40
CA ASP A 148 -17.68 -14.25 -4.38
C ASP A 148 -17.20 -15.70 -4.18
N PRO A 149 -17.77 -16.69 -4.92
CA PRO A 149 -17.36 -18.09 -4.78
C PRO A 149 -15.90 -18.37 -5.15
N GLU A 150 -15.24 -17.48 -5.89
CA GLU A 150 -13.84 -17.60 -6.27
C GLU A 150 -12.89 -16.99 -5.23
N GLY A 151 -13.45 -16.37 -4.19
CA GLY A 151 -12.68 -15.76 -3.10
C GLY A 151 -12.28 -14.32 -3.34
N ILE A 152 -12.81 -13.67 -4.36
CA ILE A 152 -12.61 -12.24 -4.60
C ILE A 152 -13.41 -11.46 -3.58
N LYS A 153 -12.74 -10.61 -2.82
CA LYS A 153 -13.36 -9.78 -1.78
C LYS A 153 -13.33 -8.32 -2.18
N LYS A 154 -14.46 -7.65 -2.01
CA LYS A 154 -14.57 -6.19 -2.18
C LYS A 154 -14.75 -5.52 -0.84
N TYR A 155 -14.11 -4.37 -0.67
CA TYR A 155 -14.00 -3.70 0.62
C TYR A 155 -14.31 -2.22 0.54
N SER A 156 -14.77 -1.68 1.67
CA SER A 156 -14.83 -0.25 1.95
C SER A 156 -14.00 0.07 3.18
N PHE A 157 -13.27 1.20 3.15
CA PHE A 157 -12.52 1.65 4.31
C PHE A 157 -13.42 2.40 5.30
N ASN A 158 -13.32 2.05 6.57
CA ASN A 158 -14.05 2.75 7.62
C ASN A 158 -13.27 4.01 8.06
N SER A 159 -13.68 5.17 7.53
CA SER A 159 -13.02 6.46 7.79
C SER A 159 -13.16 6.95 9.23
N ASP A 160 -14.14 6.42 9.98
CA ASP A 160 -14.36 6.80 11.37
C ASP A 160 -13.43 6.05 12.34
N LEU A 161 -12.66 5.09 11.82
CA LEU A 161 -11.74 4.31 12.64
C LEU A 161 -10.56 5.20 13.04
N GLU A 162 -10.38 5.38 14.35
CA GLU A 162 -9.17 5.99 14.89
C GLU A 162 -8.04 4.96 14.82
N ILE A 163 -6.98 5.33 14.11
CA ILE A 163 -5.84 4.45 13.93
C ILE A 163 -4.66 5.07 14.65
N GLU A 164 -4.19 4.37 15.66
CA GLU A 164 -2.99 4.72 16.38
C GLU A 164 -1.77 4.23 15.60
N ILE A 165 -0.95 5.16 15.13
CA ILE A 165 0.40 4.86 14.65
C ILE A 165 1.32 5.06 15.84
N LYS A 166 2.03 4.01 16.23
CA LYS A 166 2.97 4.07 17.35
C LYS A 166 4.04 5.14 17.11
N ASP A 167 4.41 5.84 18.16
CA ASP A 167 5.34 6.99 18.11
C ASP A 167 6.78 6.61 17.71
N TYR A 168 7.12 5.32 17.77
CA TYR A 168 8.43 4.84 17.33
C TYR A 168 8.57 4.63 15.82
N TYR A 169 7.49 4.82 15.04
CA TYR A 169 7.59 4.89 13.59
C TYR A 169 7.68 6.36 13.14
N THR A 170 8.59 6.63 12.24
CA THR A 170 8.66 7.92 11.56
C THR A 170 8.14 7.77 10.13
N ILE A 171 7.06 8.46 9.81
CA ILE A 171 6.45 8.44 8.49
C ILE A 171 6.59 9.82 7.86
N ASN A 172 7.26 9.91 6.74
CA ASN A 172 7.46 11.15 5.99
C ASN A 172 6.81 11.05 4.62
N PHE A 173 6.15 12.13 4.21
CA PHE A 173 5.73 12.34 2.82
C PHE A 173 6.72 13.28 2.14
N LYS A 174 7.31 12.83 1.04
CA LYS A 174 8.33 13.58 0.30
C LYS A 174 7.94 13.81 -1.15
#